data_486899a6de869a976fd368eecb1ca4a1
#
_entry.id   486899a6de869a976fd368eecb1ca4a1
#
_cell.length_a   1.000
_cell.length_b   1.000
_cell.length_c   1.000
_cell.angle_alpha   90.00
_cell.angle_beta   90.00
_cell.angle_gamma   90.00
#
_symmetry.space_group_name_H-M   'P 1'
#
loop_
_entity.id
_entity.type
_entity.pdbx_description
1 polymer ?
#
loop_
_entity_poly.entity_id
_entity_poly.type
_entity_poly.pdbx_seq_one_letter_code
_entity_poly.pdbx_strand_id
1 'polypeptide(L)'
;MPFIQTADQTNLHVKDIGHGRAVILIHGWPLTGDMFEFQTMALLEAGYRVITYDRRGFGQSSHPAEGYNYDVFADDLAAVLEELQLNDVILVGFSMGGGEIARYLSRHGSERVAKVVLVASVVPYLLRDDSNPDGVAPEILEDMKSQVRKDRFAFLQSFAKAFYGVGFVTSPVSQALLDWSFALAIMASPKATHDCIDAFGKTDFRNDLAAFTMPTLIIHGTDDNTVPIEPSARAAAKAIAGSRLVEYSGEPHGLFATAAERLNKDILDFIQE
;
A
#
# COMPACT_ATOMS: atom_id res chain seq x y z
N MET A 1 -2.53 22.86 1.89
CA MET A 1 -2.79 22.94 0.44
C MET A 1 -3.14 21.56 -0.05
N PRO A 2 -4.12 21.37 -0.94
CA PRO A 2 -4.53 20.01 -1.34
C PRO A 2 -3.56 19.33 -2.33
N PHE A 3 -2.52 20.04 -2.81
CA PHE A 3 -1.58 19.51 -3.79
C PHE A 3 -0.13 19.85 -3.42
N ILE A 4 0.74 18.85 -3.59
CA ILE A 4 2.19 18.98 -3.52
C ILE A 4 2.75 18.73 -4.92
N GLN A 5 3.61 19.62 -5.40
CA GLN A 5 4.25 19.48 -6.70
C GLN A 5 5.61 18.80 -6.56
N THR A 6 5.81 17.71 -7.28
CA THR A 6 7.09 17.00 -7.34
C THR A 6 8.08 17.66 -8.28
N ALA A 7 9.34 17.23 -8.27
CA ALA A 7 10.40 17.80 -9.09
C ALA A 7 10.12 17.70 -10.61
N ASP A 8 9.39 16.67 -11.05
CA ASP A 8 8.95 16.48 -12.43
C ASP A 8 7.61 17.16 -12.76
N GLN A 9 7.16 18.07 -11.88
CA GLN A 9 5.92 18.86 -12.00
C GLN A 9 4.62 18.05 -11.89
N THR A 10 4.67 16.81 -11.40
CA THR A 10 3.48 16.04 -11.05
C THR A 10 2.84 16.62 -9.79
N ASN A 11 1.53 16.86 -9.80
CA ASN A 11 0.81 17.32 -8.62
C ASN A 11 0.22 16.10 -7.89
N LEU A 12 0.60 15.91 -6.64
CA LEU A 12 0.06 14.88 -5.75
C LEU A 12 -1.03 15.50 -4.90
N HIS A 13 -2.24 14.93 -4.94
CA HIS A 13 -3.32 15.32 -4.05
C HIS A 13 -3.06 14.77 -2.66
N VAL A 14 -3.03 15.65 -1.67
CA VAL A 14 -2.68 15.32 -0.27
C VAL A 14 -3.80 15.76 0.66
N LYS A 15 -4.17 14.90 1.59
CA LYS A 15 -5.02 15.22 2.74
C LYS A 15 -4.16 15.21 3.99
N ASP A 16 -4.23 16.26 4.77
CA ASP A 16 -3.47 16.47 5.99
C ASP A 16 -4.44 16.95 7.08
N ILE A 17 -4.73 16.07 8.03
CA ILE A 17 -5.83 16.25 8.98
C ILE A 17 -5.34 15.98 10.39
N GLY A 18 -5.82 16.77 11.35
CA GLY A 18 -5.50 16.61 12.77
C GLY A 18 -4.20 17.29 13.18
N HIS A 19 -3.69 16.89 14.34
CA HIS A 19 -2.50 17.44 14.99
C HIS A 19 -1.72 16.31 15.67
N GLY A 20 -0.53 16.62 16.20
CA GLY A 20 0.31 15.64 16.88
C GLY A 20 1.32 14.98 15.97
N ARG A 21 1.79 13.76 16.35
CA ARG A 21 2.78 13.01 15.58
C ARG A 21 2.18 12.58 14.25
N ALA A 22 2.94 12.73 13.18
CA ALA A 22 2.45 12.44 11.83
C ALA A 22 2.46 10.95 11.54
N VAL A 23 1.33 10.45 11.00
CA VAL A 23 1.18 9.13 10.40
C VAL A 23 0.84 9.30 8.94
N ILE A 24 1.67 8.77 8.05
CA ILE A 24 1.42 8.79 6.61
C ILE A 24 0.88 7.43 6.20
N LEU A 25 -0.32 7.41 5.63
CA LEU A 25 -0.99 6.20 5.12
C LEU A 25 -0.82 6.14 3.60
N ILE A 26 -0.13 5.13 3.11
CA ILE A 26 0.27 4.95 1.71
C ILE A 26 -0.54 3.83 1.07
N HIS A 27 -1.42 4.20 0.14
CA HIS A 27 -2.42 3.30 -0.44
C HIS A 27 -1.84 2.22 -1.35
N GLY A 28 -2.58 1.12 -1.48
CA GLY A 28 -2.34 0.05 -2.43
C GLY A 28 -3.00 0.28 -3.80
N TRP A 29 -2.62 -0.54 -4.77
CA TRP A 29 -3.26 -0.61 -6.06
C TRP A 29 -4.62 -1.36 -5.95
N PRO A 30 -5.64 -0.96 -6.65
CA PRO A 30 -5.79 0.20 -7.54
C PRO A 30 -6.50 1.40 -6.86
N LEU A 31 -6.45 1.49 -5.53
CA LEU A 31 -7.21 2.44 -4.73
C LEU A 31 -6.52 3.81 -4.63
N THR A 32 -7.02 4.66 -3.75
CA THR A 32 -6.52 6.01 -3.44
C THR A 32 -6.28 6.16 -1.95
N GLY A 33 -5.79 7.30 -1.51
CA GLY A 33 -5.64 7.61 -0.07
C GLY A 33 -6.93 7.48 0.74
N ASP A 34 -8.08 7.59 0.08
CA ASP A 34 -9.40 7.48 0.71
C ASP A 34 -9.75 6.07 1.19
N MET A 35 -9.02 5.04 0.74
CA MET A 35 -9.22 3.67 1.24
C MET A 35 -9.06 3.55 2.75
N PHE A 36 -8.30 4.44 3.37
CA PHE A 36 -7.97 4.40 4.80
C PHE A 36 -9.00 5.09 5.71
N GLU A 37 -10.27 5.15 5.33
CA GLU A 37 -11.31 5.84 6.10
C GLU A 37 -11.37 5.35 7.55
N PHE A 38 -11.37 4.02 7.78
CA PHE A 38 -11.41 3.43 9.12
C PHE A 38 -10.14 3.73 9.95
N GLN A 39 -8.97 3.66 9.31
CA GLN A 39 -7.69 3.92 9.96
C GLN A 39 -7.53 5.41 10.27
N THR A 40 -7.95 6.27 9.35
CA THR A 40 -7.94 7.72 9.53
C THR A 40 -8.75 8.14 10.75
N MET A 41 -9.98 7.64 10.90
CA MET A 41 -10.83 7.94 12.04
C MET A 41 -10.18 7.52 13.37
N ALA A 42 -9.70 6.28 13.45
CA ALA A 42 -9.08 5.75 14.67
C ALA A 42 -7.81 6.52 15.08
N LEU A 43 -6.97 6.89 14.11
CA LEU A 43 -5.75 7.65 14.35
C LEU A 43 -6.05 9.10 14.79
N LEU A 44 -7.03 9.75 14.19
CA LEU A 44 -7.47 11.08 14.59
C LEU A 44 -8.05 11.09 16.01
N GLU A 45 -8.87 10.11 16.36
CA GLU A 45 -9.42 9.95 17.72
C GLU A 45 -8.33 9.71 18.76
N ALA A 46 -7.23 9.06 18.35
CA ALA A 46 -6.05 8.85 19.19
C ALA A 46 -5.08 10.05 19.24
N GLY A 47 -5.40 11.16 18.56
CA GLY A 47 -4.64 12.41 18.62
C GLY A 47 -3.45 12.51 17.65
N TYR A 48 -3.42 11.68 16.60
CA TYR A 48 -2.39 11.76 15.55
C TYR A 48 -2.77 12.73 14.43
N ARG A 49 -1.77 13.31 13.78
CA ARG A 49 -1.90 13.98 12.49
C ARG A 49 -1.85 12.92 11.40
N VAL A 50 -2.91 12.80 10.61
CA VAL A 50 -3.05 11.79 9.56
C VAL A 50 -2.85 12.43 8.20
N ILE A 51 -1.93 11.88 7.44
CA ILE A 51 -1.61 12.33 6.09
C ILE A 51 -1.87 11.16 5.14
N THR A 52 -2.67 11.40 4.12
CA THR A 52 -2.84 10.50 2.97
C THR A 52 -2.54 11.25 1.69
N TYR A 53 -2.10 10.57 0.68
CA TYR A 53 -2.00 11.16 -0.65
C TYR A 53 -2.41 10.15 -1.72
N ASP A 54 -2.89 10.66 -2.84
CA ASP A 54 -3.11 9.85 -4.03
C ASP A 54 -1.79 9.76 -4.80
N ARG A 55 -1.30 8.53 -5.04
CA ARG A 55 -0.11 8.31 -5.88
C ARG A 55 -0.34 8.88 -7.27
N ARG A 56 0.71 9.33 -7.96
CA ARG A 56 0.61 9.71 -9.37
C ARG A 56 -0.16 8.68 -10.19
N GLY A 57 -1.06 9.14 -11.05
CA GLY A 57 -1.92 8.29 -11.85
C GLY A 57 -3.19 7.79 -11.16
N PHE A 58 -3.38 8.09 -9.88
CA PHE A 58 -4.53 7.67 -9.08
C PHE A 58 -5.29 8.86 -8.52
N GLY A 59 -6.58 8.64 -8.25
CA GLY A 59 -7.44 9.61 -7.58
C GLY A 59 -7.42 10.99 -8.21
N GLN A 60 -7.12 11.99 -7.39
CA GLN A 60 -7.08 13.40 -7.78
C GLN A 60 -5.67 13.90 -8.15
N SER A 61 -4.66 13.04 -8.05
CA SER A 61 -3.30 13.37 -8.48
C SER A 61 -3.18 13.45 -9.99
N SER A 62 -2.12 14.11 -10.50
CA SER A 62 -1.80 14.16 -11.94
C SER A 62 -1.66 12.75 -12.52
N HIS A 63 -2.07 12.61 -13.78
CA HIS A 63 -2.02 11.35 -14.54
C HIS A 63 -0.95 11.44 -15.64
N PRO A 64 0.37 11.39 -15.33
CA PRO A 64 1.42 11.42 -16.33
C PRO A 64 1.38 10.20 -17.25
N ALA A 65 2.01 10.31 -18.43
CA ALA A 65 2.07 9.19 -19.38
C ALA A 65 3.06 8.09 -18.95
N GLU A 66 3.96 8.38 -18.01
CA GLU A 66 5.05 7.50 -17.55
C GLU A 66 5.43 7.80 -16.10
N GLY A 67 6.43 7.09 -15.55
CA GLY A 67 6.87 7.28 -14.16
C GLY A 67 6.19 6.33 -13.17
N TYR A 68 5.58 5.25 -13.64
CA TYR A 68 4.91 4.27 -12.79
C TYR A 68 5.88 3.17 -12.32
N ASN A 69 6.89 3.57 -11.55
CA ASN A 69 7.88 2.68 -10.95
C ASN A 69 8.25 3.16 -9.53
N TYR A 70 8.82 2.28 -8.74
CA TYR A 70 9.07 2.55 -7.33
C TYR A 70 10.15 3.59 -7.05
N ASP A 71 11.09 3.81 -7.97
CA ASP A 71 12.08 4.88 -7.79
C ASP A 71 11.38 6.24 -7.81
N VAL A 72 10.45 6.42 -8.76
CA VAL A 72 9.65 7.64 -8.87
C VAL A 72 8.65 7.77 -7.71
N PHE A 73 8.01 6.68 -7.28
CA PHE A 73 7.09 6.71 -6.13
C PHE A 73 7.82 7.07 -4.83
N ALA A 74 9.04 6.57 -4.65
CA ALA A 74 9.89 6.93 -3.50
C ALA A 74 10.28 8.43 -3.53
N ASP A 75 10.56 8.97 -4.72
CA ASP A 75 10.83 10.40 -4.90
C ASP A 75 9.57 11.24 -4.63
N ASP A 76 8.37 10.74 -4.99
CA ASP A 76 7.09 11.37 -4.65
C ASP A 76 6.86 11.42 -3.13
N LEU A 77 7.10 10.30 -2.44
CA LEU A 77 6.99 10.25 -0.97
C LEU A 77 7.99 11.21 -0.32
N ALA A 78 9.21 11.31 -0.84
CA ALA A 78 10.20 12.28 -0.37
C ALA A 78 9.70 13.71 -0.50
N ALA A 79 9.11 14.07 -1.66
CA ALA A 79 8.52 15.39 -1.87
C ALA A 79 7.39 15.70 -0.86
N VAL A 80 6.56 14.71 -0.51
CA VAL A 80 5.52 14.87 0.53
C VAL A 80 6.13 15.16 1.89
N LEU A 81 7.17 14.40 2.29
CA LEU A 81 7.84 14.62 3.57
C LEU A 81 8.56 15.97 3.63
N GLU A 82 9.17 16.40 2.53
CA GLU A 82 9.90 17.66 2.45
C GLU A 82 8.97 18.87 2.49
N GLU A 83 7.93 18.89 1.64
CA GLU A 83 7.00 20.02 1.55
C GLU A 83 6.24 20.25 2.87
N LEU A 84 5.83 19.15 3.54
CA LEU A 84 5.17 19.21 4.83
C LEU A 84 6.14 19.35 6.02
N GLN A 85 7.45 19.41 5.76
CA GLN A 85 8.54 19.51 6.75
C GLN A 85 8.45 18.45 7.85
N LEU A 86 8.13 17.21 7.44
CA LEU A 86 7.89 16.10 8.36
C LEU A 86 9.20 15.45 8.80
N ASN A 87 9.28 15.17 10.11
CA ASN A 87 10.32 14.37 10.74
C ASN A 87 9.66 13.52 11.82
N ASP A 88 10.34 12.45 12.25
CA ASP A 88 9.84 11.53 13.27
C ASP A 88 8.46 10.92 12.89
N VAL A 89 8.27 10.64 11.58
CA VAL A 89 7.00 10.16 11.04
C VAL A 89 6.83 8.65 11.22
N ILE A 90 5.58 8.23 11.24
CA ILE A 90 5.19 6.82 11.14
C ILE A 90 4.68 6.59 9.71
N LEU A 91 5.27 5.63 9.01
CA LEU A 91 4.83 5.24 7.68
C LEU A 91 4.01 3.95 7.76
N VAL A 92 2.81 3.97 7.23
CA VAL A 92 1.93 2.80 7.12
C VAL A 92 1.68 2.53 5.64
N GLY A 93 2.23 1.46 5.11
CA GLY A 93 2.09 1.09 3.70
C GLY A 93 1.23 -0.15 3.52
N PHE A 94 0.15 -0.01 2.77
CA PHE A 94 -0.70 -1.13 2.39
C PHE A 94 -0.30 -1.66 1.01
N SER A 95 -0.10 -2.97 0.88
CA SER A 95 0.11 -3.66 -0.40
C SER A 95 1.27 -3.02 -1.19
N MET A 96 0.99 -2.47 -2.37
CA MET A 96 1.92 -1.68 -3.18
C MET A 96 2.58 -0.54 -2.38
N GLY A 97 1.88 0.08 -1.43
CA GLY A 97 2.41 1.16 -0.58
C GLY A 97 3.57 0.73 0.31
N GLY A 98 3.65 -0.54 0.69
CA GLY A 98 4.81 -1.07 1.43
C GLY A 98 6.08 -1.12 0.59
N GLY A 99 5.97 -1.41 -0.71
CA GLY A 99 7.11 -1.33 -1.64
C GLY A 99 7.62 0.11 -1.81
N GLU A 100 6.72 1.08 -1.78
CA GLU A 100 7.07 2.51 -1.82
C GLU A 100 7.88 2.91 -0.59
N ILE A 101 7.48 2.45 0.61
CA ILE A 101 8.27 2.65 1.84
C ILE A 101 9.65 2.01 1.71
N ALA A 102 9.73 0.76 1.26
CA ALA A 102 11.00 0.05 1.14
C ALA A 102 11.98 0.82 0.22
N ARG A 103 11.50 1.23 -0.95
CA ARG A 103 12.32 2.00 -1.90
C ARG A 103 12.65 3.40 -1.39
N TYR A 104 11.73 4.06 -0.66
CA TYR A 104 12.01 5.35 -0.04
C TYR A 104 13.17 5.25 0.98
N LEU A 105 13.09 4.29 1.90
CA LEU A 105 14.12 4.09 2.91
C LEU A 105 15.52 3.82 2.30
N SER A 106 15.56 3.03 1.24
CA SER A 106 16.81 2.70 0.54
C SER A 106 17.40 3.89 -0.24
N ARG A 107 16.55 4.74 -0.84
CA ARG A 107 16.99 5.86 -1.70
C ARG A 107 17.22 7.16 -0.95
N HIS A 108 16.37 7.45 0.02
CA HIS A 108 16.32 8.75 0.72
C HIS A 108 16.75 8.67 2.18
N GLY A 109 17.04 7.45 2.69
CA GLY A 109 17.46 7.26 4.08
C GLY A 109 16.28 7.12 5.04
N SER A 110 16.59 6.79 6.28
CA SER A 110 15.60 6.49 7.32
C SER A 110 15.47 7.59 8.39
N GLU A 111 16.24 8.67 8.31
CA GLU A 111 16.42 9.66 9.38
C GLU A 111 15.12 10.38 9.77
N ARG A 112 14.15 10.48 8.83
CA ARG A 112 12.85 11.11 9.07
C ARG A 112 11.81 10.13 9.60
N VAL A 113 12.09 8.81 9.60
CA VAL A 113 11.11 7.76 9.86
C VAL A 113 11.36 7.12 11.22
N ALA A 114 10.38 7.23 12.10
CA ALA A 114 10.47 6.66 13.45
C ALA A 114 9.99 5.22 13.53
N LYS A 115 8.93 4.87 12.79
CA LYS A 115 8.34 3.53 12.77
C LYS A 115 7.76 3.23 11.40
N VAL A 116 7.69 1.95 11.06
CA VAL A 116 7.06 1.45 9.82
C VAL A 116 6.03 0.38 10.15
N VAL A 117 4.89 0.43 9.46
CA VAL A 117 3.89 -0.64 9.45
C VAL A 117 3.67 -1.09 8.01
N LEU A 118 3.93 -2.35 7.73
CA LEU A 118 3.66 -3.00 6.44
C LEU A 118 2.39 -3.82 6.55
N VAL A 119 1.35 -3.45 5.81
CA VAL A 119 0.04 -4.13 5.85
C VAL A 119 -0.21 -4.81 4.51
N ALA A 120 -0.34 -6.13 4.49
CA ALA A 120 -0.54 -6.94 3.28
C ALA A 120 0.43 -6.55 2.14
N SER A 121 1.68 -6.23 2.50
CA SER A 121 2.68 -5.60 1.63
C SER A 121 3.26 -6.56 0.60
N VAL A 122 3.62 -6.03 -0.57
CA VAL A 122 4.31 -6.77 -1.67
C VAL A 122 5.81 -7.05 -1.39
N VAL A 123 6.33 -6.53 -0.28
CA VAL A 123 7.74 -6.65 0.12
C VAL A 123 8.00 -8.06 0.71
N PRO A 124 9.10 -8.73 0.36
CA PRO A 124 10.27 -8.25 -0.37
C PRO A 124 10.26 -8.51 -1.87
N TYR A 125 9.53 -9.51 -2.39
CA TYR A 125 9.53 -9.83 -3.80
C TYR A 125 8.34 -10.72 -4.16
N LEU A 126 7.52 -10.27 -5.09
CA LEU A 126 6.26 -10.95 -5.39
C LEU A 126 6.37 -11.94 -6.56
N LEU A 127 7.20 -11.66 -7.57
CA LEU A 127 7.31 -12.50 -8.76
C LEU A 127 7.89 -13.88 -8.44
N ARG A 128 7.30 -14.93 -8.99
CA ARG A 128 7.84 -16.28 -8.94
C ARG A 128 8.97 -16.45 -9.94
N ASP A 129 10.14 -16.85 -9.43
CA ASP A 129 11.29 -17.28 -10.19
C ASP A 129 12.09 -18.34 -9.39
N ASP A 130 13.26 -18.74 -9.89
CA ASP A 130 14.12 -19.74 -9.23
C ASP A 130 14.56 -19.30 -7.83
N SER A 131 14.63 -18.00 -7.55
CA SER A 131 15.00 -17.41 -6.25
C SER A 131 13.81 -17.17 -5.31
N ASN A 132 12.58 -17.26 -5.83
CA ASN A 132 11.32 -17.07 -5.12
C ASN A 132 10.24 -18.03 -5.61
N PRO A 133 10.35 -19.34 -5.31
CA PRO A 133 9.44 -20.36 -5.82
C PRO A 133 7.99 -20.21 -5.33
N ASP A 134 7.79 -19.56 -4.18
CA ASP A 134 6.46 -19.31 -3.58
C ASP A 134 5.77 -18.05 -4.13
N GLY A 135 6.42 -17.34 -5.05
CA GLY A 135 5.93 -16.11 -5.65
C GLY A 135 4.74 -16.31 -6.59
N VAL A 136 4.17 -15.20 -7.02
CA VAL A 136 3.08 -15.14 -8.00
C VAL A 136 3.62 -15.44 -9.40
N ALA A 137 2.96 -16.35 -10.10
CA ALA A 137 3.37 -16.73 -11.45
C ALA A 137 3.35 -15.55 -12.42
N PRO A 138 4.36 -15.39 -13.29
CA PRO A 138 4.41 -14.31 -14.29
C PRO A 138 3.15 -14.22 -15.15
N GLU A 139 2.56 -15.38 -15.48
CA GLU A 139 1.36 -15.49 -16.31
C GLU A 139 0.14 -14.81 -15.66
N ILE A 140 0.06 -14.79 -14.31
CA ILE A 140 -1.01 -14.11 -13.58
C ILE A 140 -0.90 -12.58 -13.79
N LEU A 141 0.30 -12.02 -13.71
CA LEU A 141 0.53 -10.59 -13.93
C LEU A 141 0.22 -10.20 -15.39
N GLU A 142 0.63 -11.01 -16.36
CA GLU A 142 0.34 -10.75 -17.76
C GLU A 142 -1.16 -10.89 -18.08
N ASP A 143 -1.85 -11.84 -17.45
CA ASP A 143 -3.31 -11.97 -17.56
C ASP A 143 -4.04 -10.76 -16.97
N MET A 144 -3.64 -10.27 -15.79
CA MET A 144 -4.17 -9.04 -15.21
C MET A 144 -4.03 -7.86 -16.18
N LYS A 145 -2.85 -7.66 -16.78
CA LYS A 145 -2.60 -6.60 -17.77
C LYS A 145 -3.47 -6.75 -19.01
N SER A 146 -3.65 -7.99 -19.49
CA SER A 146 -4.52 -8.30 -20.62
C SER A 146 -5.98 -7.96 -20.32
N GLN A 147 -6.47 -8.33 -19.14
CA GLN A 147 -7.84 -8.02 -18.70
C GLN A 147 -8.06 -6.51 -18.52
N VAL A 148 -7.09 -5.79 -17.94
CA VAL A 148 -7.12 -4.31 -17.84
C VAL A 148 -7.22 -3.67 -19.22
N ARG A 149 -6.48 -4.17 -20.22
CA ARG A 149 -6.56 -3.66 -21.60
C ARG A 149 -7.89 -3.97 -22.28
N LYS A 150 -8.46 -5.14 -22.01
CA LYS A 150 -9.70 -5.60 -22.64
C LYS A 150 -10.93 -4.89 -22.09
N ASP A 151 -11.07 -4.86 -20.77
CA ASP A 151 -12.16 -4.18 -20.05
C ASP A 151 -11.73 -3.92 -18.61
N ARG A 152 -11.11 -2.76 -18.39
CA ARG A 152 -10.62 -2.35 -17.08
C ARG A 152 -11.72 -2.31 -16.03
N PHE A 153 -12.93 -1.89 -16.39
CA PHE A 153 -14.03 -1.73 -15.45
C PHE A 153 -14.55 -3.09 -14.96
N ALA A 154 -14.77 -4.02 -15.86
CA ALA A 154 -15.18 -5.38 -15.50
C ALA A 154 -14.10 -6.10 -14.68
N PHE A 155 -12.82 -5.91 -15.04
CA PHE A 155 -11.70 -6.46 -14.30
C PHE A 155 -11.65 -5.91 -12.87
N LEU A 156 -11.70 -4.57 -12.68
CA LEU A 156 -11.64 -3.94 -11.36
C LEU A 156 -12.82 -4.35 -10.47
N GLN A 157 -14.03 -4.51 -11.05
CA GLN A 157 -15.19 -4.98 -10.31
C GLN A 157 -15.04 -6.43 -9.83
N SER A 158 -14.49 -7.30 -10.67
CA SER A 158 -14.21 -8.69 -10.30
C SER A 158 -13.07 -8.79 -9.29
N PHE A 159 -12.02 -8.01 -9.49
CA PHE A 159 -10.88 -7.94 -8.60
C PHE A 159 -11.27 -7.50 -7.18
N ALA A 160 -12.15 -6.50 -7.04
CA ALA A 160 -12.64 -6.05 -5.74
C ALA A 160 -13.28 -7.18 -4.93
N LYS A 161 -14.01 -8.09 -5.56
CA LYS A 161 -14.60 -9.25 -4.88
C LYS A 161 -13.54 -10.18 -4.30
N ALA A 162 -12.55 -10.55 -5.11
CA ALA A 162 -11.44 -11.40 -4.65
C ALA A 162 -10.59 -10.71 -3.57
N PHE A 163 -10.34 -9.41 -3.76
CA PHE A 163 -9.60 -8.55 -2.84
C PHE A 163 -10.17 -8.53 -1.42
N TYR A 164 -11.51 -8.49 -1.28
CA TYR A 164 -12.20 -8.52 0.02
C TYR A 164 -12.66 -9.93 0.44
N GLY A 165 -12.28 -10.98 -0.27
CA GLY A 165 -12.68 -12.35 0.07
C GLY A 165 -14.18 -12.63 -0.12
N VAL A 166 -14.84 -11.91 -1.04
CA VAL A 166 -16.25 -12.15 -1.37
C VAL A 166 -16.37 -13.43 -2.18
N GLY A 167 -16.97 -14.44 -1.57
CA GLY A 167 -17.23 -15.74 -2.16
C GLY A 167 -18.70 -15.93 -2.53
N PHE A 168 -19.05 -17.17 -2.88
CA PHE A 168 -20.45 -17.52 -3.23
C PHE A 168 -21.41 -17.43 -2.03
N VAL A 169 -20.92 -17.72 -0.83
CA VAL A 169 -21.71 -17.76 0.42
C VAL A 169 -21.28 -16.69 1.42
N THR A 170 -20.06 -16.18 1.29
CA THR A 170 -19.46 -15.21 2.23
C THR A 170 -19.35 -13.84 1.60
N SER A 171 -19.74 -12.81 2.36
CA SER A 171 -19.56 -11.41 1.99
C SER A 171 -19.05 -10.64 3.23
N PRO A 172 -17.73 -10.57 3.44
CA PRO A 172 -17.15 -9.92 4.62
C PRO A 172 -17.39 -8.41 4.67
N VAL A 173 -17.73 -7.82 3.53
CA VAL A 173 -18.00 -6.39 3.37
C VAL A 173 -19.36 -6.14 2.73
N SER A 174 -19.92 -4.95 2.97
CA SER A 174 -21.20 -4.55 2.35
C SER A 174 -21.06 -4.28 0.84
N GLN A 175 -22.16 -4.37 0.11
CA GLN A 175 -22.18 -3.95 -1.30
C GLN A 175 -21.80 -2.47 -1.45
N ALA A 176 -22.22 -1.62 -0.52
CA ALA A 176 -21.84 -0.19 -0.53
C ALA A 176 -20.32 0.01 -0.45
N LEU A 177 -19.60 -0.80 0.34
CA LEU A 177 -18.13 -0.74 0.39
C LEU A 177 -17.50 -1.21 -0.92
N LEU A 178 -18.02 -2.25 -1.55
CA LEU A 178 -17.57 -2.70 -2.87
C LEU A 178 -17.79 -1.61 -3.93
N ASP A 179 -18.97 -0.97 -3.95
CA ASP A 179 -19.29 0.10 -4.89
C ASP A 179 -18.39 1.32 -4.67
N TRP A 180 -18.14 1.67 -3.41
CA TRP A 180 -17.22 2.74 -3.05
C TRP A 180 -15.78 2.42 -3.47
N SER A 181 -15.27 1.22 -3.19
CA SER A 181 -13.94 0.79 -3.63
C SER A 181 -13.80 0.79 -5.15
N PHE A 182 -14.84 0.37 -5.87
CA PHE A 182 -14.87 0.46 -7.32
C PHE A 182 -14.82 1.90 -7.80
N ALA A 183 -15.56 2.82 -7.16
CA ALA A 183 -15.52 4.24 -7.49
C ALA A 183 -14.11 4.84 -7.31
N LEU A 184 -13.39 4.47 -6.24
CA LEU A 184 -11.99 4.87 -6.05
C LEU A 184 -11.08 4.28 -7.13
N ALA A 185 -11.22 3.00 -7.43
CA ALA A 185 -10.38 2.30 -8.39
C ALA A 185 -10.48 2.85 -9.82
N ILE A 186 -11.68 3.25 -10.25
CA ILE A 186 -11.89 3.79 -11.61
C ILE A 186 -11.33 5.21 -11.80
N MET A 187 -11.02 5.92 -10.71
CA MET A 187 -10.35 7.22 -10.78
C MET A 187 -8.89 7.11 -11.23
N ALA A 188 -8.27 5.93 -11.14
CA ALA A 188 -6.93 5.71 -11.67
C ALA A 188 -6.92 5.87 -13.21
N SER A 189 -5.81 6.40 -13.76
CA SER A 189 -5.62 6.42 -15.21
C SER A 189 -5.49 4.99 -15.76
N PRO A 190 -5.90 4.75 -17.02
CA PRO A 190 -5.70 3.43 -17.65
C PRO A 190 -4.22 3.01 -17.66
N LYS A 191 -3.33 3.98 -17.87
CA LYS A 191 -1.87 3.75 -17.89
C LYS A 191 -1.34 3.36 -16.52
N ALA A 192 -1.69 4.10 -15.45
CA ALA A 192 -1.31 3.76 -14.09
C ALA A 192 -1.87 2.39 -13.66
N THR A 193 -3.15 2.11 -13.97
CA THR A 193 -3.77 0.83 -13.66
C THR A 193 -3.01 -0.33 -14.30
N HIS A 194 -2.56 -0.17 -15.54
CA HIS A 194 -1.82 -1.20 -16.28
C HIS A 194 -0.36 -1.33 -15.83
N ASP A 195 0.39 -0.22 -15.81
CA ASP A 195 1.86 -0.25 -15.63
C ASP A 195 2.26 -0.56 -14.17
N CYS A 196 1.43 -0.18 -13.21
CA CYS A 196 1.69 -0.53 -11.81
C CYS A 196 1.63 -2.04 -11.55
N ILE A 197 0.98 -2.84 -12.43
CA ILE A 197 1.01 -4.31 -12.32
C ILE A 197 2.45 -4.82 -12.46
N ASP A 198 3.23 -4.29 -13.41
CA ASP A 198 4.64 -4.61 -13.51
C ASP A 198 5.44 -4.04 -12.33
N ALA A 199 5.13 -2.83 -11.88
CA ALA A 199 5.82 -2.21 -10.75
C ALA A 199 5.70 -3.09 -9.48
N PHE A 200 4.50 -3.37 -8.99
CA PHE A 200 4.34 -4.14 -7.76
C PHE A 200 4.65 -5.63 -7.93
N GLY A 201 4.42 -6.17 -9.13
CA GLY A 201 4.59 -7.59 -9.41
C GLY A 201 6.05 -8.00 -9.64
N LYS A 202 6.88 -7.14 -10.23
CA LYS A 202 8.21 -7.50 -10.72
C LYS A 202 9.36 -6.81 -9.98
N THR A 203 9.10 -5.81 -9.13
CA THR A 203 10.17 -5.12 -8.41
C THR A 203 10.69 -5.99 -7.26
N ASP A 204 11.99 -6.18 -7.24
CA ASP A 204 12.71 -6.87 -6.17
C ASP A 204 13.19 -5.85 -5.13
N PHE A 205 12.66 -5.94 -3.91
CA PHE A 205 13.01 -5.08 -2.78
C PHE A 205 13.98 -5.74 -1.81
N ARG A 206 14.51 -6.93 -2.09
CA ARG A 206 15.38 -7.65 -1.15
C ARG A 206 16.61 -6.83 -0.75
N ASN A 207 17.15 -6.03 -1.68
CA ASN A 207 18.26 -5.13 -1.39
C ASN A 207 17.85 -3.89 -0.58
N ASP A 208 16.58 -3.52 -0.59
CA ASP A 208 16.07 -2.35 0.14
C ASP A 208 15.84 -2.66 1.63
N LEU A 209 15.75 -3.95 2.01
CA LEU A 209 15.38 -4.35 3.37
C LEU A 209 16.43 -3.95 4.43
N ALA A 210 17.68 -3.82 4.07
CA ALA A 210 18.75 -3.37 4.97
C ALA A 210 18.53 -1.93 5.49
N ALA A 211 17.69 -1.14 4.81
CA ALA A 211 17.35 0.22 5.21
C ALA A 211 16.27 0.29 6.32
N PHE A 212 15.62 -0.83 6.66
CA PHE A 212 14.68 -0.90 7.78
C PHE A 212 15.42 -0.96 9.12
N THR A 213 15.91 0.19 9.59
CA THR A 213 16.67 0.33 10.84
C THR A 213 15.80 0.72 12.04
N MET A 214 14.54 1.05 11.82
CA MET A 214 13.56 1.45 12.81
C MET A 214 12.62 0.28 13.20
N PRO A 215 11.90 0.37 14.34
CA PRO A 215 10.87 -0.60 14.68
C PRO A 215 9.87 -0.78 13.53
N THR A 216 9.64 -2.03 13.14
CA THR A 216 8.79 -2.40 12.01
C THR A 216 7.76 -3.44 12.42
N LEU A 217 6.48 -3.14 12.17
CA LEU A 217 5.36 -4.06 12.31
C LEU A 217 4.93 -4.55 10.93
N ILE A 218 4.73 -5.85 10.79
CA ILE A 218 4.24 -6.49 9.58
C ILE A 218 2.92 -7.18 9.91
N ILE A 219 1.85 -6.84 9.20
CA ILE A 219 0.51 -7.42 9.38
C ILE A 219 0.05 -8.02 8.06
N HIS A 220 -0.42 -9.26 8.07
CA HIS A 220 -0.85 -9.93 6.83
C HIS A 220 -1.96 -10.95 7.09
N GLY A 221 -2.89 -11.06 6.14
CA GLY A 221 -3.94 -12.07 6.15
C GLY A 221 -3.44 -13.43 5.64
N THR A 222 -3.82 -14.52 6.30
CA THR A 222 -3.38 -15.87 5.85
C THR A 222 -4.10 -16.35 4.60
N ASP A 223 -5.25 -15.77 4.28
CA ASP A 223 -6.05 -16.09 3.09
C ASP A 223 -5.92 -15.02 1.99
N ASP A 224 -4.83 -14.25 2.04
CA ASP A 224 -4.50 -13.27 1.01
C ASP A 224 -4.04 -13.97 -0.28
N ASN A 225 -4.96 -14.05 -1.25
CA ASN A 225 -4.71 -14.63 -2.57
C ASN A 225 -4.23 -13.60 -3.60
N THR A 226 -4.18 -12.31 -3.24
CA THR A 226 -3.65 -11.24 -4.08
C THR A 226 -2.15 -11.09 -3.88
N VAL A 227 -1.71 -11.05 -2.63
CA VAL A 227 -0.31 -11.03 -2.21
C VAL A 227 -0.10 -12.17 -1.23
N PRO A 228 0.32 -13.37 -1.70
CA PRO A 228 0.50 -14.53 -0.83
C PRO A 228 1.48 -14.25 0.32
N ILE A 229 1.14 -14.69 1.51
CA ILE A 229 1.87 -14.38 2.76
C ILE A 229 3.30 -14.94 2.78
N GLU A 230 3.55 -16.10 2.14
CA GLU A 230 4.87 -16.76 2.15
C GLU A 230 5.96 -15.90 1.50
N PRO A 231 5.83 -15.47 0.22
CA PRO A 231 6.85 -14.70 -0.46
C PRO A 231 6.88 -13.23 -0.01
N SER A 232 5.91 -12.79 0.78
CA SER A 232 5.75 -11.41 1.24
C SER A 232 6.02 -11.27 2.74
N ALA A 233 5.00 -11.23 3.58
CA ALA A 233 5.14 -10.91 5.00
C ALA A 233 6.05 -11.87 5.76
N ARG A 234 5.96 -13.19 5.52
CA ARG A 234 6.84 -14.18 6.18
C ARG A 234 8.29 -14.04 5.74
N ALA A 235 8.52 -13.78 4.45
CA ALA A 235 9.87 -13.52 3.92
C ALA A 235 10.42 -12.18 4.43
N ALA A 236 9.61 -11.12 4.46
CA ALA A 236 9.99 -9.82 5.01
C ALA A 236 10.36 -9.92 6.50
N ALA A 237 9.55 -10.62 7.30
CA ALA A 237 9.81 -10.79 8.73
C ALA A 237 11.11 -11.56 9.04
N LYS A 238 11.52 -12.47 8.16
CA LYS A 238 12.81 -13.17 8.28
C LYS A 238 14.00 -12.26 7.93
N ALA A 239 13.79 -11.30 7.02
CA ALA A 239 14.86 -10.47 6.47
C ALA A 239 15.01 -9.11 7.18
N ILE A 240 13.94 -8.54 7.72
CA ILE A 240 13.97 -7.27 8.47
C ILE A 240 14.25 -7.58 9.95
N ALA A 241 15.46 -7.27 10.39
CA ALA A 241 15.88 -7.54 11.76
C ALA A 241 15.01 -6.81 12.79
N GLY A 242 14.53 -7.53 13.79
CA GLY A 242 13.71 -6.95 14.86
C GLY A 242 12.28 -6.60 14.47
N SER A 243 11.83 -6.94 13.26
CA SER A 243 10.43 -6.77 12.88
C SER A 243 9.51 -7.72 13.65
N ARG A 244 8.26 -7.27 13.87
CA ARG A 244 7.21 -8.07 14.49
C ARG A 244 6.17 -8.45 13.42
N LEU A 245 5.96 -9.75 13.20
CA LEU A 245 4.92 -10.27 12.31
C LEU A 245 3.67 -10.60 13.09
N VAL A 246 2.52 -10.13 12.61
CA VAL A 246 1.18 -10.46 13.11
C VAL A 246 0.36 -11.02 11.96
N GLU A 247 0.04 -12.30 12.03
CA GLU A 247 -0.79 -12.97 11.04
C GLU A 247 -2.27 -12.91 11.42
N TYR A 248 -3.11 -12.52 10.47
CA TYR A 248 -4.55 -12.49 10.61
C TYR A 248 -5.15 -13.73 9.96
N SER A 249 -5.49 -14.71 10.79
CA SER A 249 -6.02 -15.99 10.32
C SER A 249 -7.34 -15.82 9.55
N GLY A 250 -7.37 -16.30 8.32
CA GLY A 250 -8.55 -16.28 7.44
C GLY A 250 -8.82 -14.94 6.77
N GLU A 251 -8.03 -13.90 7.06
CA GLU A 251 -8.27 -12.58 6.44
C GLU A 251 -7.73 -12.52 5.01
N PRO A 252 -8.51 -11.90 4.09
CA PRO A 252 -8.12 -11.67 2.71
C PRO A 252 -7.20 -10.44 2.57
N HIS A 253 -6.88 -10.05 1.33
CA HIS A 253 -6.05 -8.88 1.05
C HIS A 253 -6.63 -7.59 1.62
N GLY A 254 -7.93 -7.39 1.51
CA GLY A 254 -8.65 -6.19 1.97
C GLY A 254 -8.84 -6.07 3.48
N LEU A 255 -7.93 -6.61 4.29
CA LEU A 255 -8.01 -6.67 5.75
C LEU A 255 -8.11 -5.30 6.45
N PHE A 256 -7.75 -4.21 5.78
CA PHE A 256 -7.94 -2.85 6.29
C PHE A 256 -9.44 -2.50 6.48
N ALA A 257 -10.33 -3.22 5.81
CA ALA A 257 -11.78 -3.08 5.93
C ALA A 257 -12.41 -4.31 6.58
N THR A 258 -12.00 -5.54 6.21
CA THR A 258 -12.60 -6.78 6.78
C THR A 258 -12.23 -6.99 8.25
N ALA A 259 -11.05 -6.51 8.67
CA ALA A 259 -10.55 -6.59 10.05
C ALA A 259 -10.20 -5.20 10.62
N ALA A 260 -10.93 -4.15 10.25
CA ALA A 260 -10.60 -2.75 10.53
C ALA A 260 -10.34 -2.47 12.01
N GLU A 261 -11.21 -2.93 12.91
CA GLU A 261 -11.07 -2.70 14.36
C GLU A 261 -9.78 -3.33 14.91
N ARG A 262 -9.48 -4.56 14.51
CA ARG A 262 -8.26 -5.25 14.93
C ARG A 262 -7.02 -4.58 14.36
N LEU A 263 -7.06 -4.20 13.09
CA LEU A 263 -5.94 -3.51 12.44
C LEU A 263 -5.66 -2.16 13.11
N ASN A 264 -6.71 -1.38 13.38
CA ASN A 264 -6.58 -0.09 14.06
C ASN A 264 -5.95 -0.26 15.44
N LYS A 265 -6.40 -1.27 16.20
CA LYS A 265 -5.83 -1.57 17.52
C LYS A 265 -4.35 -1.95 17.43
N ASP A 266 -3.99 -2.88 16.55
CA ASP A 266 -2.61 -3.36 16.43
C ASP A 266 -1.66 -2.24 15.94
N ILE A 267 -2.12 -1.36 15.03
CA ILE A 267 -1.37 -0.16 14.63
C ILE A 267 -1.19 0.78 15.83
N LEU A 268 -2.27 1.13 16.53
CA LEU A 268 -2.23 2.05 17.67
C LEU A 268 -1.35 1.52 18.81
N ASP A 269 -1.47 0.26 19.17
CA ASP A 269 -0.62 -0.36 20.19
C ASP A 269 0.86 -0.23 19.81
N PHE A 270 1.21 -0.55 18.56
CA PHE A 270 2.59 -0.49 18.08
C PHE A 270 3.16 0.93 18.03
N ILE A 271 2.38 1.90 17.57
CA ILE A 271 2.90 3.27 17.43
C ILE A 271 3.01 4.01 18.76
N GLN A 272 2.31 3.55 19.81
CA GLN A 272 2.36 4.08 21.17
C GLN A 272 3.51 3.49 22.02
N GLU A 273 4.06 2.34 21.65
CA GLU A 273 5.27 1.77 22.26
C GLU A 273 6.48 2.71 22.08
#